data_1ed9769b251b6f7f5a3fb913a48d210d
#
_entry.id   1ed9769b251b6f7f5a3fb913a48d210d
#
_cell.length_a   1.000
_cell.length_b   1.000
_cell.length_c   1.000
_cell.angle_alpha   90.00
_cell.angle_beta   90.00
_cell.angle_gamma   90.00
#
_symmetry.space_group_name_H-M   'P 1'
#
loop_
_entity.id
_entity.type
_entity.pdbx_description
1 polymer ?
#
loop_
_entity_poly.entity_id
_entity_poly.type
_entity_poly.pdbx_seq_one_letter_code
_entity_poly.pdbx_strand_id
1 'polypeptide(L)'
;MKRMIFILLITALLLSAAAMSALAAEPALAEQAEDRLHASIQHETDSPDWVTALEAAQDESTTQLFVVAGLGMDKTTATVSMHERDKNGNWKQILSTPGFVGKNGLCDDADHVEGCGQTPIGVYRFNKAFGIAPDPGCAIPYTQVTEDIWWSGDTAYHYNEMIDIRDYPELKKDDSEHIIDYEYQYQYCLNIGFNEEGTPGRGSAIFLHCFGPLKPYSGGCVALPENIMKQVMQRVQPDCVVVIDTLERLSPETWKDWGFEPTAQESAAADSVAINYGQSSLYTQEELADAVSVVENQFAAFEGCELHSIRYAGDENCTEENLKWMNELNPEGNYVQVAQFLSDFHSPKEQIGAWEADTEYTDWQWWLARSADGGWEVLTWGYG
;
A
#
# COMPACT_ATOMS: atom_id res chain seq x y z
N MET A 1 33.99 -49.19 -26.24
CA MET A 1 33.63 -47.91 -26.89
C MET A 1 32.14 -47.74 -27.17
N LYS A 2 31.43 -48.69 -27.76
CA LYS A 2 30.00 -48.51 -28.11
C LYS A 2 29.03 -48.37 -26.91
N ARG A 3 29.34 -48.91 -25.72
CA ARG A 3 28.46 -48.79 -24.54
C ARG A 3 28.64 -47.45 -23.77
N MET A 4 29.81 -46.82 -23.85
CA MET A 4 30.04 -45.50 -23.22
C MET A 4 29.39 -44.35 -24.00
N ILE A 5 29.32 -44.45 -25.33
CA ILE A 5 28.67 -43.44 -26.19
C ILE A 5 27.16 -43.41 -25.96
N PHE A 6 26.54 -44.58 -25.67
CA PHE A 6 25.08 -44.65 -25.43
C PHE A 6 24.66 -44.07 -24.08
N ILE A 7 25.47 -44.15 -23.04
CA ILE A 7 25.21 -43.58 -21.73
C ILE A 7 25.36 -42.04 -21.78
N LEU A 8 26.35 -41.53 -22.51
CA LEU A 8 26.54 -40.07 -22.69
C LEU A 8 25.42 -39.41 -23.52
N LEU A 9 24.83 -40.13 -24.48
CA LEU A 9 23.70 -39.67 -25.27
C LEU A 9 22.38 -39.61 -24.46
N ILE A 10 22.18 -40.57 -23.55
CA ILE A 10 20.98 -40.60 -22.68
C ILE A 10 21.05 -39.51 -21.62
N THR A 11 22.23 -39.27 -21.05
CA THR A 11 22.40 -38.16 -20.06
C THR A 11 22.28 -36.76 -20.70
N ALA A 12 22.75 -36.57 -21.93
CA ALA A 12 22.55 -35.35 -22.68
C ALA A 12 21.08 -35.10 -23.05
N LEU A 13 20.32 -36.16 -23.38
CA LEU A 13 18.89 -36.05 -23.68
C LEU A 13 18.05 -35.76 -22.43
N LEU A 14 18.42 -36.34 -21.27
CA LEU A 14 17.74 -36.08 -20.00
C LEU A 14 18.03 -34.65 -19.46
N LEU A 15 19.25 -34.13 -19.63
CA LEU A 15 19.60 -32.76 -19.30
C LEU A 15 18.91 -31.74 -20.22
N SER A 16 18.75 -32.03 -21.50
CA SER A 16 18.03 -31.15 -22.43
C SER A 16 16.51 -31.17 -22.19
N ALA A 17 15.93 -32.31 -21.78
CA ALA A 17 14.51 -32.37 -21.42
C ALA A 17 14.20 -31.64 -20.10
N ALA A 18 15.10 -31.71 -19.12
CA ALA A 18 14.96 -30.97 -17.86
C ALA A 18 15.12 -29.45 -18.07
N ALA A 19 16.07 -29.02 -18.91
CA ALA A 19 16.26 -27.61 -19.25
C ALA A 19 15.08 -27.06 -20.06
N MET A 20 14.50 -27.83 -20.99
CA MET A 20 13.31 -27.43 -21.73
C MET A 20 12.04 -27.39 -20.84
N SER A 21 11.95 -28.23 -19.80
CA SER A 21 10.85 -28.20 -18.84
C SER A 21 10.96 -27.02 -17.89
N ALA A 22 12.17 -26.62 -17.49
CA ALA A 22 12.40 -25.42 -16.67
C ALA A 22 12.10 -24.14 -17.47
N LEU A 23 12.52 -24.05 -18.74
CA LEU A 23 12.22 -22.90 -19.60
C LEU A 23 10.72 -22.74 -19.93
N ALA A 24 9.95 -23.84 -19.88
CA ALA A 24 8.50 -23.81 -20.11
C ALA A 24 7.69 -23.58 -18.83
N ALA A 25 8.31 -23.74 -17.66
CA ALA A 25 7.65 -23.55 -16.36
C ALA A 25 7.59 -22.09 -15.92
N GLU A 26 8.60 -21.27 -16.25
CA GLU A 26 8.62 -19.85 -15.92
C GLU A 26 7.47 -19.03 -16.55
N PRO A 27 7.17 -19.16 -17.86
CA PRO A 27 6.01 -18.45 -18.43
C PRO A 27 4.68 -18.94 -17.88
N ALA A 28 4.54 -20.23 -17.56
CA ALA A 28 3.32 -20.79 -16.99
C ALA A 28 3.09 -20.35 -15.53
N LEU A 29 4.14 -20.11 -14.76
CA LEU A 29 4.06 -19.57 -13.40
C LEU A 29 3.75 -18.07 -13.42
N ALA A 30 4.31 -17.31 -14.36
CA ALA A 30 3.99 -15.91 -14.57
C ALA A 30 2.53 -15.74 -15.02
N GLU A 31 2.06 -16.56 -15.99
CA GLU A 31 0.67 -16.57 -16.45
C GLU A 31 -0.31 -16.99 -15.33
N GLN A 32 0.05 -17.94 -14.48
CA GLN A 32 -0.75 -18.31 -13.30
C GLN A 32 -0.74 -17.25 -12.22
N ALA A 33 0.34 -16.47 -12.06
CA ALA A 33 0.41 -15.34 -11.15
C ALA A 33 -0.45 -14.16 -11.66
N GLU A 34 -0.41 -13.89 -12.97
CA GLU A 34 -1.30 -12.92 -13.62
C GLU A 34 -2.77 -13.36 -13.53
N ASP A 35 -3.10 -14.63 -13.77
CA ASP A 35 -4.45 -15.16 -13.62
C ASP A 35 -4.96 -15.10 -12.17
N ARG A 36 -4.11 -15.31 -11.17
CA ARG A 36 -4.47 -15.14 -9.75
C ARG A 36 -4.65 -13.68 -9.39
N LEU A 37 -3.84 -12.78 -9.95
CA LEU A 37 -4.00 -11.34 -9.79
C LEU A 37 -5.34 -10.90 -10.41
N HIS A 38 -5.65 -11.35 -11.62
CA HIS A 38 -6.94 -11.11 -12.27
C HIS A 38 -8.11 -11.76 -11.50
N ALA A 39 -7.94 -12.93 -10.92
CA ALA A 39 -8.97 -13.60 -10.11
C ALA A 39 -9.27 -12.83 -8.80
N SER A 40 -8.29 -12.18 -8.20
CA SER A 40 -8.52 -11.33 -7.02
C SER A 40 -9.29 -10.03 -7.32
N ILE A 41 -9.30 -9.58 -8.58
CA ILE A 41 -10.04 -8.42 -9.06
C ILE A 41 -11.48 -8.78 -9.47
N GLN A 42 -11.77 -10.04 -9.78
CA GLN A 42 -13.03 -10.49 -10.39
C GLN A 42 -14.17 -10.78 -9.40
N HIS A 43 -14.01 -10.55 -8.11
CA HIS A 43 -15.12 -10.64 -7.16
C HIS A 43 -15.88 -9.31 -7.09
N GLU A 44 -16.64 -9.01 -8.15
CA GLU A 44 -17.67 -7.98 -8.08
C GLU A 44 -18.69 -8.40 -7.03
N THR A 45 -18.89 -7.56 -6.03
CA THR A 45 -19.95 -7.69 -5.05
C THR A 45 -20.95 -6.56 -5.22
N ASP A 46 -22.13 -6.70 -4.66
CA ASP A 46 -23.03 -5.55 -4.57
C ASP A 46 -22.35 -4.48 -3.69
N SER A 47 -22.47 -3.22 -4.10
CA SER A 47 -21.99 -2.11 -3.28
C SER A 47 -22.76 -2.04 -1.96
N PRO A 48 -22.11 -1.71 -0.83
CA PRO A 48 -22.77 -1.51 0.43
C PRO A 48 -23.90 -0.45 0.34
N ASP A 49 -24.96 -0.63 1.12
CA ASP A 49 -26.13 0.27 1.10
C ASP A 49 -25.73 1.73 1.37
N TRP A 50 -24.75 1.96 2.26
CA TRP A 50 -24.28 3.30 2.55
C TRP A 50 -23.59 3.98 1.35
N VAL A 51 -22.90 3.21 0.50
CA VAL A 51 -22.32 3.75 -0.76
C VAL A 51 -23.42 4.10 -1.74
N THR A 52 -24.42 3.24 -1.89
CA THR A 52 -25.53 3.50 -2.81
C THR A 52 -26.41 4.65 -2.35
N ALA A 53 -26.38 5.00 -1.05
CA ALA A 53 -27.10 6.14 -0.46
C ALA A 53 -26.37 7.49 -0.61
N LEU A 54 -25.08 7.50 -1.02
CA LEU A 54 -24.35 8.75 -1.25
C LEU A 54 -25.04 9.62 -2.31
N GLU A 55 -25.02 10.94 -2.11
CA GLU A 55 -25.61 11.89 -3.08
C GLU A 55 -25.02 11.67 -4.49
N ALA A 56 -23.69 11.46 -4.58
CA ALA A 56 -23.02 11.15 -5.83
C ALA A 56 -23.49 9.83 -6.46
N ALA A 57 -23.88 8.83 -5.65
CA ALA A 57 -24.44 7.57 -6.14
C ALA A 57 -25.89 7.70 -6.61
N GLN A 58 -26.64 8.68 -6.11
CA GLN A 58 -28.03 8.93 -6.50
C GLN A 58 -28.13 9.75 -7.78
N ASP A 59 -27.07 10.42 -8.20
CA ASP A 59 -27.02 11.11 -9.49
C ASP A 59 -26.96 10.06 -10.62
N GLU A 60 -28.00 10.07 -11.47
CA GLU A 60 -28.13 9.14 -12.61
C GLU A 60 -27.01 9.30 -13.65
N SER A 61 -26.35 10.45 -13.69
CA SER A 61 -25.20 10.70 -14.58
C SER A 61 -23.88 10.11 -14.07
N THR A 62 -23.78 9.76 -12.77
CA THR A 62 -22.60 9.14 -12.18
C THR A 62 -22.59 7.65 -12.49
N THR A 63 -21.57 7.20 -13.18
CA THR A 63 -21.38 5.79 -13.56
C THR A 63 -20.32 5.08 -12.76
N GLN A 64 -19.39 5.83 -12.16
CA GLN A 64 -18.28 5.29 -11.37
C GLN A 64 -17.99 6.16 -10.15
N LEU A 65 -17.70 5.50 -9.02
CA LEU A 65 -17.32 6.12 -7.75
C LEU A 65 -16.00 5.58 -7.26
N PHE A 66 -15.19 6.46 -6.72
CA PHE A 66 -14.00 6.14 -5.94
C PHE A 66 -14.20 6.73 -4.54
N VAL A 67 -14.31 5.87 -3.53
CA VAL A 67 -14.66 6.27 -2.16
C VAL A 67 -13.46 6.07 -1.24
N VAL A 68 -13.08 7.13 -0.53
CA VAL A 68 -12.06 7.14 0.52
C VAL A 68 -12.74 7.38 1.85
N ALA A 69 -12.93 6.34 2.63
CA ALA A 69 -13.58 6.37 3.94
C ALA A 69 -12.52 6.33 5.04
N GLY A 70 -12.08 7.50 5.52
CA GLY A 70 -11.11 7.63 6.61
C GLY A 70 -11.64 7.07 7.92
N LEU A 71 -10.79 6.41 8.71
CA LEU A 71 -11.19 5.79 9.97
C LEU A 71 -11.33 6.80 11.12
N GLY A 72 -11.17 8.09 10.86
CA GLY A 72 -11.35 9.21 11.78
C GLY A 72 -10.68 10.47 11.24
N MET A 73 -11.05 11.64 11.79
CA MET A 73 -10.48 12.93 11.37
C MET A 73 -8.98 13.04 11.64
N ASP A 74 -8.51 12.34 12.68
CA ASP A 74 -7.12 12.31 13.17
C ASP A 74 -6.37 11.04 12.78
N LYS A 75 -6.98 10.15 11.97
CA LYS A 75 -6.40 8.88 11.57
C LYS A 75 -5.76 8.98 10.19
N THR A 76 -4.64 8.29 10.02
CA THR A 76 -3.90 8.23 8.76
C THR A 76 -4.38 7.11 7.84
N THR A 77 -5.27 6.24 8.33
CA THR A 77 -5.79 5.07 7.62
C THR A 77 -7.18 5.31 7.07
N ALA A 78 -7.47 4.66 5.94
CA ALA A 78 -8.77 4.68 5.31
C ALA A 78 -9.12 3.32 4.70
N THR A 79 -10.40 3.03 4.54
CA THR A 79 -10.86 2.03 3.59
C THR A 79 -11.13 2.74 2.25
N VAL A 80 -10.54 2.21 1.20
CA VAL A 80 -10.69 2.77 -0.15
C VAL A 80 -11.41 1.75 -1.02
N SER A 81 -12.41 2.19 -1.76
CA SER A 81 -13.19 1.31 -2.63
C SER A 81 -13.55 1.98 -3.95
N MET A 82 -13.76 1.16 -4.98
CA MET A 82 -14.17 1.60 -6.30
C MET A 82 -15.45 0.87 -6.70
N HIS A 83 -16.39 1.61 -7.26
CA HIS A 83 -17.72 1.11 -7.58
C HIS A 83 -18.10 1.53 -9.00
N GLU A 84 -18.83 0.65 -9.69
CA GLU A 84 -19.35 0.91 -11.03
C GLU A 84 -20.84 0.57 -11.10
N ARG A 85 -21.58 1.31 -11.93
CA ARG A 85 -22.96 0.92 -12.27
C ARG A 85 -22.93 -0.17 -13.33
N ASP A 86 -23.62 -1.27 -13.06
CA ASP A 86 -23.86 -2.29 -14.06
C ASP A 86 -24.87 -1.78 -15.14
N LYS A 87 -25.04 -2.56 -16.20
CA LYS A 87 -25.99 -2.27 -17.29
C LYS A 87 -27.47 -2.16 -16.85
N ASN A 88 -27.80 -2.60 -15.63
CA ASN A 88 -29.12 -2.52 -15.05
C ASN A 88 -29.26 -1.33 -14.09
N GLY A 89 -28.20 -0.56 -13.91
CA GLY A 89 -28.14 0.59 -13.01
C GLY A 89 -27.78 0.24 -11.55
N ASN A 90 -27.45 -1.02 -11.25
CA ASN A 90 -27.07 -1.40 -9.90
C ASN A 90 -25.58 -1.08 -9.65
N TRP A 91 -25.28 -0.61 -8.47
CA TRP A 91 -23.91 -0.36 -8.04
C TRP A 91 -23.19 -1.65 -7.64
N LYS A 92 -22.01 -1.86 -8.21
CA LYS A 92 -21.11 -2.99 -7.91
C LYS A 92 -19.80 -2.47 -7.34
N GLN A 93 -19.36 -3.05 -6.24
CA GLN A 93 -18.02 -2.83 -5.72
C GLN A 93 -17.04 -3.70 -6.52
N ILE A 94 -16.11 -3.08 -7.22
CA ILE A 94 -15.15 -3.73 -8.10
C ILE A 94 -13.75 -3.80 -7.47
N LEU A 95 -13.52 -3.02 -6.40
CA LEU A 95 -12.27 -2.97 -5.65
C LEU A 95 -12.55 -2.51 -4.23
N SER A 96 -11.83 -3.07 -3.26
CA SER A 96 -11.75 -2.57 -1.89
C SER A 96 -10.36 -2.89 -1.32
N THR A 97 -9.74 -1.93 -0.66
CA THR A 97 -8.40 -2.06 -0.11
C THR A 97 -8.21 -1.11 1.08
N PRO A 98 -7.37 -1.43 2.06
CA PRO A 98 -6.83 -0.42 2.96
C PRO A 98 -6.02 0.61 2.19
N GLY A 99 -6.02 1.85 2.66
CA GLY A 99 -5.24 2.96 2.12
C GLY A 99 -4.79 3.91 3.22
N PHE A 100 -3.89 4.82 2.87
CA PHE A 100 -3.44 5.88 3.77
C PHE A 100 -3.85 7.25 3.26
N VAL A 101 -4.04 8.16 4.20
CA VAL A 101 -4.33 9.58 3.97
C VAL A 101 -3.23 10.46 4.59
N GLY A 102 -3.46 11.74 4.73
CA GLY A 102 -2.49 12.67 5.28
C GLY A 102 -1.97 12.30 6.66
N LYS A 103 -0.71 12.63 6.97
CA LYS A 103 -0.05 12.39 8.27
C LYS A 103 -0.80 13.01 9.47
N ASN A 104 -1.61 14.02 9.22
CA ASN A 104 -2.46 14.68 10.20
C ASN A 104 -3.95 14.35 9.97
N GLY A 105 -4.25 13.22 9.29
CA GLY A 105 -5.61 12.76 9.02
C GLY A 105 -6.32 13.54 7.92
N LEU A 106 -7.59 13.84 8.15
CA LEU A 106 -8.48 14.55 7.25
C LEU A 106 -8.79 15.97 7.78
N CYS A 107 -9.20 16.86 6.89
CA CYS A 107 -9.80 18.14 7.28
C CYS A 107 -10.95 18.50 6.35
N ASP A 108 -11.86 19.35 6.80
CA ASP A 108 -12.89 19.89 5.93
C ASP A 108 -12.22 20.73 4.82
N ASP A 109 -12.76 20.65 3.59
CA ASP A 109 -12.19 21.29 2.40
C ASP A 109 -11.90 22.79 2.58
N ALA A 110 -12.78 23.48 3.31
CA ALA A 110 -12.66 24.93 3.58
C ALA A 110 -11.49 25.27 4.52
N ASP A 111 -11.04 24.32 5.34
CA ASP A 111 -9.99 24.51 6.35
C ASP A 111 -8.61 24.03 5.85
N HIS A 112 -8.57 23.42 4.66
CA HIS A 112 -7.31 22.91 4.10
C HIS A 112 -6.39 24.07 3.69
N VAL A 113 -5.12 23.98 4.08
CA VAL A 113 -4.06 24.93 3.70
C VAL A 113 -2.81 24.17 3.26
N GLU A 114 -1.99 24.84 2.46
CA GLU A 114 -0.72 24.28 1.98
C GLU A 114 0.15 23.80 3.16
N GLY A 115 0.66 22.56 3.04
CA GLY A 115 1.55 21.96 4.04
C GLY A 115 0.87 21.52 5.34
N CYS A 116 -0.47 21.56 5.45
CA CYS A 116 -1.19 21.09 6.65
C CYS A 116 -1.02 19.59 6.92
N GLY A 117 -0.63 18.83 5.91
CA GLY A 117 -0.45 17.38 6.02
C GLY A 117 -1.75 16.60 6.20
N GLN A 118 -2.89 17.17 5.84
CA GLN A 118 -4.22 16.55 5.92
C GLN A 118 -4.78 16.32 4.52
N THR A 119 -5.62 15.29 4.37
CA THR A 119 -6.36 15.05 3.12
C THR A 119 -7.69 15.80 3.18
N PRO A 120 -8.03 16.61 2.17
CA PRO A 120 -9.27 17.38 2.17
C PRO A 120 -10.49 16.47 1.95
N ILE A 121 -11.51 16.65 2.80
CA ILE A 121 -12.84 16.05 2.66
C ILE A 121 -13.60 16.77 1.56
N GLY A 122 -14.28 16.00 0.71
CA GLY A 122 -15.10 16.58 -0.35
C GLY A 122 -15.50 15.59 -1.43
N VAL A 123 -16.09 16.16 -2.48
CA VAL A 123 -16.47 15.44 -3.70
C VAL A 123 -15.69 16.03 -4.86
N TYR A 124 -14.88 15.21 -5.49
CA TYR A 124 -13.91 15.61 -6.51
C TYR A 124 -14.07 14.74 -7.78
N ARG A 125 -13.19 14.96 -8.75
CA ARG A 125 -12.99 14.11 -9.94
C ARG A 125 -11.51 13.96 -10.25
N PHE A 126 -11.14 12.81 -10.78
CA PHE A 126 -9.80 12.67 -11.34
C PHE A 126 -9.71 13.45 -12.65
N ASN A 127 -8.82 14.42 -12.72
CA ASN A 127 -8.67 15.31 -13.88
C ASN A 127 -7.36 15.12 -14.66
N LYS A 128 -6.39 14.37 -14.11
CA LYS A 128 -5.12 14.10 -14.74
C LYS A 128 -4.53 12.78 -14.27
N ALA A 129 -4.00 11.99 -15.20
CA ALA A 129 -3.25 10.77 -14.94
C ALA A 129 -1.79 10.94 -15.32
N PHE A 130 -0.88 10.48 -14.46
CA PHE A 130 0.55 10.56 -14.73
C PHE A 130 1.33 9.53 -13.92
N GLY A 131 2.62 9.38 -14.19
CA GLY A 131 3.50 8.52 -13.40
C GLY A 131 4.86 8.32 -14.03
N ILE A 132 5.78 7.79 -13.25
CA ILE A 132 7.13 7.43 -13.69
C ILE A 132 7.08 6.18 -14.57
N ALA A 133 6.23 5.21 -14.20
CA ALA A 133 6.01 4.00 -14.98
C ALA A 133 5.31 4.30 -16.32
N PRO A 134 5.41 3.42 -17.31
CA PRO A 134 4.64 3.52 -18.55
C PRO A 134 3.13 3.48 -18.28
N ASP A 135 2.35 4.09 -19.19
CA ASP A 135 0.89 4.06 -19.14
C ASP A 135 0.36 2.60 -18.99
N PRO A 136 -0.36 2.30 -17.93
CA PRO A 136 -0.93 0.96 -17.70
C PRO A 136 -2.20 0.69 -18.51
N GLY A 137 -2.63 1.61 -19.37
CA GLY A 137 -3.88 1.59 -20.12
C GLY A 137 -4.98 2.44 -19.48
N CYS A 138 -4.64 3.61 -18.95
CA CYS A 138 -5.58 4.53 -18.32
C CYS A 138 -6.52 5.18 -19.35
N ALA A 139 -7.82 5.29 -19.05
CA ALA A 139 -8.78 6.01 -19.90
C ALA A 139 -8.67 7.53 -19.77
N ILE A 140 -8.14 8.04 -18.66
CA ILE A 140 -7.76 9.45 -18.50
C ILE A 140 -6.42 9.66 -19.22
N PRO A 141 -6.25 10.74 -20.01
CA PRO A 141 -5.00 11.00 -20.73
C PRO A 141 -3.79 10.96 -19.79
N TYR A 142 -2.85 10.06 -20.09
CA TYR A 142 -1.70 9.78 -19.24
C TYR A 142 -0.46 10.55 -19.68
N THR A 143 0.24 11.14 -18.71
CA THR A 143 1.55 11.75 -18.92
C THR A 143 2.63 10.90 -18.26
N GLN A 144 3.51 10.26 -19.05
CA GLN A 144 4.70 9.62 -18.48
C GLN A 144 5.68 10.72 -18.06
N VAL A 145 6.06 10.69 -16.78
CA VAL A 145 6.92 11.70 -16.17
C VAL A 145 8.36 11.55 -16.65
N THR A 146 9.00 12.69 -16.93
CA THR A 146 10.43 12.83 -17.21
C THR A 146 11.06 13.78 -16.20
N GLU A 147 12.39 13.93 -16.24
CA GLU A 147 13.14 14.87 -15.40
C GLU A 147 12.75 16.35 -15.59
N ASP A 148 12.01 16.65 -16.67
CA ASP A 148 11.54 18.01 -16.96
C ASP A 148 10.16 18.31 -16.37
N ILE A 149 9.44 17.31 -15.84
CA ILE A 149 8.04 17.45 -15.37
C ILE A 149 7.99 17.72 -13.87
N TRP A 150 7.32 18.81 -13.52
CA TRP A 150 7.16 19.32 -12.16
C TRP A 150 5.69 19.55 -11.83
N TRP A 151 5.34 19.49 -10.56
CA TRP A 151 4.07 20.00 -10.04
C TRP A 151 4.34 21.30 -9.30
N SER A 152 3.75 22.40 -9.75
CA SER A 152 4.02 23.72 -9.21
C SER A 152 3.31 23.94 -7.88
N GLY A 153 4.09 24.21 -6.83
CA GLY A 153 3.64 24.80 -5.56
C GLY A 153 3.99 26.30 -5.47
N ASP A 154 4.51 26.88 -6.56
CA ASP A 154 4.84 28.32 -6.61
C ASP A 154 3.56 29.17 -6.63
N THR A 155 3.26 29.82 -5.53
CA THR A 155 2.05 30.65 -5.34
C THR A 155 1.95 31.83 -6.30
N ALA A 156 3.03 32.19 -6.99
CA ALA A 156 3.06 33.24 -7.98
C ALA A 156 3.03 32.72 -9.42
N TYR A 157 3.12 31.40 -9.63
CA TYR A 157 3.37 30.84 -10.95
C TYR A 157 2.80 29.45 -11.16
N HIS A 158 1.69 29.32 -11.90
CA HIS A 158 1.05 28.03 -12.21
C HIS A 158 0.77 27.13 -10.98
N TYR A 159 0.38 27.76 -9.87
CA TYR A 159 0.13 27.05 -8.62
C TYR A 159 -0.88 25.90 -8.81
N ASN A 160 -0.52 24.72 -8.30
CA ASN A 160 -1.28 23.48 -8.40
C ASN A 160 -1.46 22.95 -9.85
N GLU A 161 -0.48 23.21 -10.71
CA GLU A 161 -0.46 22.70 -12.07
C GLU A 161 0.77 21.83 -12.34
N MET A 162 0.61 20.82 -13.21
CA MET A 162 1.73 20.07 -13.77
C MET A 162 2.33 20.84 -14.93
N ILE A 163 3.62 21.10 -14.92
CA ILE A 163 4.33 21.89 -15.92
C ILE A 163 5.59 21.17 -16.44
N ASP A 164 6.04 21.56 -17.62
CA ASP A 164 7.35 21.25 -18.16
C ASP A 164 8.29 22.42 -17.85
N ILE A 165 9.36 22.18 -17.08
CA ILE A 165 10.28 23.23 -16.65
C ILE A 165 10.99 23.93 -17.82
N ARG A 166 11.05 23.30 -19.01
CA ARG A 166 11.66 23.89 -20.21
C ARG A 166 10.82 25.04 -20.76
N ASP A 167 9.50 24.95 -20.58
CA ASP A 167 8.55 26.00 -20.97
C ASP A 167 8.40 27.07 -19.88
N TYR A 168 8.73 26.71 -18.65
CA TYR A 168 8.51 27.52 -17.43
C TYR A 168 9.76 27.60 -16.55
N PRO A 169 10.89 28.15 -17.06
CA PRO A 169 12.16 28.16 -16.33
C PRO A 169 12.19 29.04 -15.07
N GLU A 170 11.19 29.91 -14.89
CA GLU A 170 11.06 30.82 -13.72
C GLU A 170 10.45 30.13 -12.51
N LEU A 171 9.99 28.90 -12.61
CA LEU A 171 9.40 28.12 -11.51
C LEU A 171 10.31 28.12 -10.28
N LYS A 172 9.73 28.43 -9.11
CA LYS A 172 10.40 28.21 -7.83
C LYS A 172 10.40 26.73 -7.49
N LYS A 173 11.52 26.09 -7.75
CA LYS A 173 11.71 24.65 -7.53
C LYS A 173 11.60 24.26 -6.05
N ASP A 174 12.02 25.10 -5.14
CA ASP A 174 11.97 24.84 -3.69
C ASP A 174 10.54 24.78 -3.14
N ASP A 175 9.58 25.42 -3.82
CA ASP A 175 8.17 25.41 -3.45
C ASP A 175 7.36 24.38 -4.29
N SER A 176 8.02 23.57 -5.13
CA SER A 176 7.38 22.71 -6.12
C SER A 176 7.88 21.27 -6.03
N GLU A 177 7.07 20.30 -6.48
CA GLU A 177 7.47 18.90 -6.49
C GLU A 177 8.15 18.53 -7.83
N HIS A 178 9.39 18.06 -7.76
CA HIS A 178 10.04 17.37 -8.88
C HIS A 178 9.51 15.94 -8.90
N ILE A 179 8.52 15.67 -9.72
CA ILE A 179 7.70 14.45 -9.64
C ILE A 179 8.54 13.18 -9.73
N ILE A 180 9.59 13.17 -10.56
CA ILE A 180 10.45 12.01 -10.77
C ILE A 180 11.28 11.62 -9.53
N ASP A 181 11.45 12.53 -8.55
CA ASP A 181 12.21 12.26 -7.32
C ASP A 181 11.44 11.38 -6.35
N TYR A 182 10.13 11.20 -6.54
CA TYR A 182 9.27 10.35 -5.74
C TYR A 182 9.18 8.93 -6.35
N GLU A 183 10.32 8.29 -6.49
CA GLU A 183 10.54 7.04 -7.21
C GLU A 183 9.54 5.92 -6.86
N TYR A 184 9.14 5.79 -5.59
CA TYR A 184 8.20 4.76 -5.13
C TYR A 184 6.75 5.24 -5.20
N GLN A 185 6.50 6.47 -4.76
CA GLN A 185 5.15 7.00 -4.59
C GLN A 185 4.49 7.31 -5.94
N TYR A 186 5.25 7.84 -6.88
CA TYR A 186 4.70 8.37 -8.12
C TYR A 186 4.91 7.45 -9.33
N GLN A 187 4.99 6.13 -9.10
CA GLN A 187 4.95 5.15 -10.20
C GLN A 187 3.65 5.30 -11.01
N TYR A 188 2.52 5.46 -10.32
CA TYR A 188 1.20 5.74 -10.89
C TYR A 188 0.48 6.77 -10.04
N CYS A 189 -0.07 7.80 -10.67
CA CYS A 189 -0.76 8.90 -10.00
C CYS A 189 -2.02 9.32 -10.73
N LEU A 190 -3.04 9.72 -9.96
CA LEU A 190 -4.23 10.44 -10.41
C LEU A 190 -4.37 11.72 -9.59
N ASN A 191 -4.47 12.87 -10.24
CA ASN A 191 -4.80 14.11 -9.54
C ASN A 191 -6.27 14.09 -9.13
N ILE A 192 -6.54 14.31 -7.83
CA ILE A 192 -7.91 14.23 -7.25
C ILE A 192 -8.77 15.45 -7.62
N GLY A 193 -8.19 16.48 -8.21
CA GLY A 193 -8.95 17.68 -8.63
C GLY A 193 -9.32 18.59 -7.46
N PHE A 194 -8.61 18.50 -6.34
CA PHE A 194 -8.69 19.47 -5.27
C PHE A 194 -8.04 20.80 -5.71
N ASN A 195 -8.68 21.93 -5.35
CA ASN A 195 -8.17 23.28 -5.67
C ASN A 195 -7.80 23.48 -7.16
N GLU A 196 -8.69 23.04 -8.07
CA GLU A 196 -8.44 23.14 -9.53
C GLU A 196 -8.24 24.58 -10.03
N GLU A 197 -8.83 25.55 -9.34
CA GLU A 197 -8.64 26.96 -9.67
C GLU A 197 -7.22 27.48 -9.34
N GLY A 198 -6.41 26.67 -8.67
CA GLY A 198 -5.05 27.03 -8.29
C GLY A 198 -5.01 28.22 -7.31
N THR A 199 -5.95 28.28 -6.37
CA THR A 199 -5.97 29.33 -5.34
C THR A 199 -4.71 29.20 -4.45
N PRO A 200 -3.79 30.18 -4.48
CA PRO A 200 -2.53 30.10 -3.75
C PRO A 200 -2.71 29.90 -2.24
N GLY A 201 -1.94 28.97 -1.65
CA GLY A 201 -1.94 28.68 -0.23
C GLY A 201 -3.10 27.83 0.27
N ARG A 202 -4.07 27.50 -0.59
CA ARG A 202 -5.17 26.60 -0.23
C ARG A 202 -4.71 25.14 -0.20
N GLY A 203 -3.63 24.83 -0.86
CA GLY A 203 -3.06 23.48 -0.99
C GLY A 203 -2.88 23.07 -2.44
N SER A 204 -1.86 22.27 -2.68
CA SER A 204 -1.50 21.75 -3.99
C SER A 204 -1.13 20.27 -3.92
N ALA A 205 -1.02 19.61 -5.08
CA ALA A 205 -0.49 18.26 -5.20
C ALA A 205 -1.28 17.20 -4.35
N ILE A 206 -2.61 17.26 -4.35
CA ILE A 206 -3.43 16.24 -3.71
C ILE A 206 -3.73 15.13 -4.73
N PHE A 207 -2.99 14.02 -4.61
CA PHE A 207 -3.04 12.90 -5.53
C PHE A 207 -3.58 11.63 -4.90
N LEU A 208 -4.03 10.71 -5.73
CA LEU A 208 -4.05 9.29 -5.46
C LEU A 208 -2.77 8.69 -6.04
N HIS A 209 -1.94 8.01 -5.24
CA HIS A 209 -0.64 7.49 -5.66
C HIS A 209 -0.27 6.17 -4.97
N CYS A 210 0.90 5.60 -5.29
CA CYS A 210 1.39 4.37 -4.69
C CYS A 210 1.92 4.60 -3.27
N PHE A 211 1.92 3.57 -2.43
CA PHE A 211 2.66 3.62 -1.17
C PHE A 211 4.14 3.87 -1.43
N GLY A 212 4.76 4.66 -0.57
CA GLY A 212 6.19 4.62 -0.38
C GLY A 212 6.55 3.57 0.68
N PRO A 213 7.76 3.00 0.65
CA PRO A 213 8.17 1.92 1.55
C PRO A 213 8.35 2.34 3.00
N LEU A 214 8.26 3.62 3.32
CA LEU A 214 8.77 4.15 4.59
C LEU A 214 7.73 4.82 5.49
N LYS A 215 6.47 5.00 5.06
CA LYS A 215 5.51 5.79 5.86
C LYS A 215 4.06 5.32 5.66
N PRO A 216 3.29 5.07 6.75
CA PRO A 216 1.88 4.70 6.69
C PRO A 216 0.97 5.94 6.56
N TYR A 217 1.44 6.98 5.90
CA TYR A 217 0.74 8.23 5.68
C TYR A 217 1.33 8.98 4.48
N SER A 218 0.62 9.98 4.02
CA SER A 218 1.04 10.90 2.96
C SER A 218 1.24 12.33 3.48
N GLY A 219 1.65 13.24 2.61
CA GLY A 219 1.66 14.69 2.88
C GLY A 219 0.28 15.35 2.83
N GLY A 220 -0.76 14.61 2.44
CA GLY A 220 -2.14 15.06 2.19
C GLY A 220 -2.82 14.26 1.08
N CYS A 221 -2.07 13.50 0.33
CA CYS A 221 -2.55 12.60 -0.73
C CYS A 221 -3.29 11.37 -0.16
N VAL A 222 -3.89 10.59 -1.04
CA VAL A 222 -4.37 9.23 -0.77
C VAL A 222 -3.37 8.25 -1.36
N ALA A 223 -2.96 7.24 -0.60
CA ALA A 223 -1.96 6.28 -1.02
C ALA A 223 -2.48 4.84 -0.98
N LEU A 224 -2.17 4.06 -2.02
CA LEU A 224 -2.56 2.65 -2.20
C LEU A 224 -1.35 1.77 -2.51
N PRO A 225 -1.43 0.44 -2.31
CA PRO A 225 -0.45 -0.49 -2.86
C PRO A 225 -0.29 -0.30 -4.37
N GLU A 226 0.94 -0.38 -4.89
CA GLU A 226 1.23 -0.11 -6.30
C GLU A 226 0.43 -1.00 -7.25
N ASN A 227 0.33 -2.30 -6.94
CA ASN A 227 -0.46 -3.25 -7.74
C ASN A 227 -1.96 -2.88 -7.79
N ILE A 228 -2.50 -2.33 -6.69
CA ILE A 228 -3.88 -1.84 -6.62
C ILE A 228 -4.00 -0.52 -7.37
N MET A 229 -3.03 0.39 -7.20
CA MET A 229 -3.03 1.66 -7.93
C MET A 229 -3.02 1.44 -9.45
N LYS A 230 -2.22 0.49 -9.93
CA LYS A 230 -2.21 0.09 -11.34
C LYS A 230 -3.58 -0.39 -11.82
N GLN A 231 -4.30 -1.18 -11.00
CA GLN A 231 -5.66 -1.65 -11.32
C GLN A 231 -6.66 -0.49 -11.36
N VAL A 232 -6.58 0.45 -10.40
CA VAL A 232 -7.40 1.66 -10.42
C VAL A 232 -7.17 2.43 -11.72
N MET A 233 -5.90 2.64 -12.12
CA MET A 233 -5.55 3.31 -13.37
C MET A 233 -6.18 2.64 -14.61
N GLN A 234 -6.22 1.31 -14.64
CA GLN A 234 -6.79 0.54 -15.76
C GLN A 234 -8.32 0.56 -15.80
N ARG A 235 -8.98 0.90 -14.70
CA ARG A 235 -10.46 0.86 -14.56
C ARG A 235 -11.08 2.25 -14.52
N VAL A 236 -10.34 3.25 -14.05
CA VAL A 236 -10.88 4.60 -13.85
C VAL A 236 -11.35 5.22 -15.16
N GLN A 237 -12.53 5.84 -15.13
CA GLN A 237 -13.11 6.58 -16.26
C GLN A 237 -13.00 8.09 -16.01
N PRO A 238 -13.00 8.91 -17.05
CA PRO A 238 -12.90 10.38 -16.92
C PRO A 238 -14.02 11.04 -16.11
N ASP A 239 -15.17 10.36 -15.94
CA ASP A 239 -16.33 10.83 -15.19
C ASP A 239 -16.39 10.26 -13.76
N CYS A 240 -15.39 9.49 -13.34
CA CYS A 240 -15.32 8.94 -11.99
C CYS A 240 -15.40 10.03 -10.93
N VAL A 241 -16.38 9.91 -10.04
CA VAL A 241 -16.54 10.81 -8.90
C VAL A 241 -15.76 10.27 -7.70
N VAL A 242 -14.94 11.12 -7.09
CA VAL A 242 -14.16 10.82 -5.90
C VAL A 242 -14.87 11.39 -4.67
N VAL A 243 -15.19 10.55 -3.71
CA VAL A 243 -15.80 10.95 -2.43
C VAL A 243 -14.80 10.67 -1.31
N ILE A 244 -14.42 11.69 -0.56
CA ILE A 244 -13.52 11.59 0.59
C ILE A 244 -14.24 12.12 1.81
N ASP A 245 -14.40 11.30 2.84
CA ASP A 245 -14.89 11.69 4.15
C ASP A 245 -14.53 10.62 5.18
N THR A 246 -14.87 10.83 6.44
CA THR A 246 -14.76 9.78 7.46
C THR A 246 -15.84 8.71 7.26
N LEU A 247 -15.51 7.47 7.57
CA LEU A 247 -16.47 6.36 7.54
C LEU A 247 -17.68 6.65 8.44
N GLU A 248 -17.47 7.31 9.58
CA GLU A 248 -18.56 7.73 10.48
C GLU A 248 -19.57 8.66 9.79
N ARG A 249 -19.11 9.63 9.00
CA ARG A 249 -20.00 10.56 8.26
C ARG A 249 -20.65 9.89 7.07
N LEU A 250 -19.90 9.03 6.35
CA LEU A 250 -20.41 8.32 5.17
C LEU A 250 -21.42 7.22 5.52
N SER A 251 -21.23 6.55 6.67
CA SER A 251 -22.02 5.41 7.10
C SER A 251 -22.32 5.42 8.61
N PRO A 252 -23.11 6.39 9.11
CA PRO A 252 -23.34 6.56 10.54
C PRO A 252 -24.02 5.35 11.20
N GLU A 253 -24.80 4.57 10.47
CA GLU A 253 -25.47 3.36 10.96
C GLU A 253 -24.47 2.18 11.01
N THR A 254 -23.65 2.01 9.96
CA THR A 254 -22.73 0.88 9.80
C THR A 254 -21.46 1.06 10.63
N TRP A 255 -21.04 2.31 10.87
CA TRP A 255 -19.90 2.64 11.71
C TRP A 255 -19.98 1.96 13.09
N LYS A 256 -21.17 1.95 13.70
CA LYS A 256 -21.41 1.32 15.00
C LYS A 256 -21.35 -0.21 14.94
N ASP A 257 -21.75 -0.80 13.81
CA ASP A 257 -21.76 -2.25 13.62
C ASP A 257 -20.38 -2.82 13.27
N TRP A 258 -19.45 -1.98 12.82
CA TRP A 258 -18.07 -2.39 12.53
C TRP A 258 -17.18 -2.53 13.76
N GLY A 259 -17.77 -2.31 14.96
CA GLY A 259 -17.10 -2.57 16.22
C GLY A 259 -15.98 -1.62 16.59
N PHE A 260 -15.96 -0.42 15.99
CA PHE A 260 -15.00 0.64 16.31
C PHE A 260 -15.46 1.55 17.48
N GLU A 261 -16.57 1.24 18.16
CA GLU A 261 -16.74 1.77 19.52
C GLU A 261 -15.75 1.01 20.43
N PRO A 262 -14.80 1.69 21.07
CA PRO A 262 -13.99 1.02 22.09
C PRO A 262 -14.94 0.54 23.17
N THR A 263 -15.23 -0.77 23.20
CA THR A 263 -15.88 -1.39 24.33
C THR A 263 -14.98 -1.17 25.55
N ALA A 264 -15.54 -1.15 26.74
CA ALA A 264 -14.74 -1.09 27.98
C ALA A 264 -13.69 -2.23 28.07
N GLN A 265 -13.82 -3.26 27.20
CA GLN A 265 -12.87 -4.33 26.98
C GLN A 265 -11.74 -3.94 26.01
N GLU A 266 -11.98 -3.05 25.03
CA GLU A 266 -10.97 -2.51 24.13
C GLU A 266 -10.17 -1.37 24.78
N SER A 267 -10.72 -0.64 25.75
CA SER A 267 -9.93 0.23 26.63
C SER A 267 -8.98 -0.55 27.55
N ALA A 268 -9.27 -1.86 27.80
CA ALA A 268 -8.36 -2.79 28.46
C ALA A 268 -7.48 -3.55 27.45
N ALA A 269 -7.85 -3.56 26.15
CA ALA A 269 -7.11 -4.13 25.03
C ALA A 269 -6.26 -3.07 24.30
N ALA A 270 -6.36 -1.80 24.68
CA ALA A 270 -5.39 -0.76 24.27
C ALA A 270 -3.96 -1.06 24.79
N ASP A 271 -3.84 -2.01 25.73
CA ASP A 271 -2.57 -2.60 26.17
C ASP A 271 -2.26 -3.95 25.46
N SER A 272 -3.06 -4.41 24.48
CA SER A 272 -2.81 -5.67 23.79
C SER A 272 -2.30 -5.43 22.35
N VAL A 273 -1.16 -6.04 22.06
CA VAL A 273 -0.57 -6.05 20.72
C VAL A 273 -1.53 -6.69 19.72
N ALA A 274 -1.82 -6.00 18.61
CA ALA A 274 -2.66 -6.53 17.55
C ALA A 274 -1.88 -7.57 16.72
N ILE A 275 -2.25 -8.86 16.83
CA ILE A 275 -1.57 -9.95 16.12
C ILE A 275 -2.35 -10.33 14.86
N ASN A 276 -1.69 -10.33 13.70
CA ASN A 276 -2.24 -10.79 12.43
C ASN A 276 -1.35 -11.88 11.82
N TYR A 277 -1.82 -13.11 11.87
CA TYR A 277 -1.11 -14.26 11.31
C TYR A 277 -1.27 -14.39 9.79
N GLY A 278 -2.12 -13.60 9.13
CA GLY A 278 -2.39 -13.70 7.71
C GLY A 278 -2.89 -15.09 7.30
N GLN A 279 -2.55 -15.47 6.08
CA GLN A 279 -2.73 -16.84 5.56
C GLN A 279 -1.39 -17.37 5.08
N SER A 280 -1.04 -18.59 5.47
CA SER A 280 0.16 -19.27 5.01
C SER A 280 -0.16 -20.67 4.51
N SER A 281 0.52 -21.07 3.46
CA SER A 281 0.56 -22.45 2.96
C SER A 281 1.79 -23.19 3.48
N LEU A 282 2.74 -22.50 4.08
CA LEU A 282 4.02 -23.00 4.58
C LEU A 282 3.97 -23.28 6.08
N TYR A 283 3.19 -22.49 6.84
CA TYR A 283 3.14 -22.54 8.29
C TYR A 283 1.72 -22.66 8.80
N THR A 284 1.56 -23.41 9.88
CA THR A 284 0.31 -23.42 10.67
C THR A 284 0.19 -22.16 11.51
N GLN A 285 -1.02 -21.83 11.94
CA GLN A 285 -1.24 -20.69 12.84
C GLN A 285 -0.49 -20.86 14.19
N GLU A 286 -0.33 -22.09 14.67
CA GLU A 286 0.44 -22.39 15.89
C GLU A 286 1.92 -22.06 15.70
N GLU A 287 2.51 -22.47 14.57
CA GLU A 287 3.91 -22.14 14.25
C GLU A 287 4.16 -20.64 14.07
N LEU A 288 3.19 -19.91 13.50
CA LEU A 288 3.27 -18.45 13.40
C LEU A 288 3.10 -17.78 14.77
N ALA A 289 2.28 -18.34 15.67
CA ALA A 289 2.13 -17.86 17.05
C ALA A 289 3.43 -18.05 17.86
N ASP A 290 4.11 -19.16 17.68
CA ASP A 290 5.43 -19.40 18.28
C ASP A 290 6.46 -18.34 17.79
N ALA A 291 6.44 -18.04 16.49
CA ALA A 291 7.31 -17.01 15.91
C ALA A 291 7.00 -15.61 16.45
N VAL A 292 5.71 -15.25 16.56
CA VAL A 292 5.26 -13.97 17.17
C VAL A 292 5.76 -13.85 18.61
N SER A 293 5.67 -14.92 19.39
CA SER A 293 6.17 -14.91 20.79
C SER A 293 7.67 -14.60 20.86
N VAL A 294 8.46 -15.03 19.86
CA VAL A 294 9.88 -14.72 19.79
C VAL A 294 10.11 -13.26 19.42
N VAL A 295 9.28 -12.68 18.52
CA VAL A 295 9.31 -11.24 18.21
C VAL A 295 8.96 -10.41 19.45
N GLU A 296 7.89 -10.74 20.18
CA GLU A 296 7.49 -10.04 21.41
C GLU A 296 8.60 -10.06 22.46
N ASN A 297 9.25 -11.21 22.66
CA ASN A 297 10.36 -11.34 23.57
C ASN A 297 11.56 -10.48 23.17
N GLN A 298 11.86 -10.38 21.87
CA GLN A 298 12.95 -9.54 21.38
C GLN A 298 12.58 -8.05 21.47
N PHE A 299 11.32 -7.70 21.21
CA PHE A 299 10.82 -6.33 21.32
C PHE A 299 10.87 -5.81 22.76
N ALA A 300 10.76 -6.67 23.77
CA ALA A 300 10.89 -6.28 25.18
C ALA A 300 12.22 -5.60 25.51
N ALA A 301 13.25 -5.73 24.65
CA ALA A 301 14.51 -5.01 24.76
C ALA A 301 14.46 -3.57 24.21
N PHE A 302 13.35 -3.15 23.58
CA PHE A 302 13.15 -1.79 23.05
C PHE A 302 12.61 -0.88 24.17
N GLU A 303 13.53 -0.43 25.01
CA GLU A 303 13.20 0.28 26.27
C GLU A 303 12.29 1.50 26.01
N GLY A 304 11.13 1.49 26.65
CA GLY A 304 10.13 2.55 26.60
C GLY A 304 9.32 2.63 25.32
N CYS A 305 9.54 1.73 24.35
CA CYS A 305 8.70 1.64 23.16
C CYS A 305 7.41 0.86 23.45
N GLU A 306 6.32 1.25 22.79
CA GLU A 306 5.00 0.65 22.90
C GLU A 306 4.69 -0.11 21.60
N LEU A 307 4.59 -1.43 21.68
CA LEU A 307 4.29 -2.29 20.53
C LEU A 307 2.79 -2.26 20.23
N HIS A 308 2.42 -1.90 19.01
CA HIS A 308 1.03 -1.78 18.60
C HIS A 308 0.54 -3.00 17.82
N SER A 309 1.37 -3.49 16.89
CA SER A 309 0.99 -4.62 16.05
C SER A 309 2.17 -5.52 15.68
N ILE A 310 1.86 -6.80 15.39
CA ILE A 310 2.76 -7.73 14.71
C ILE A 310 1.96 -8.44 13.63
N ARG A 311 2.48 -8.51 12.41
CA ARG A 311 1.85 -9.24 11.31
C ARG A 311 2.84 -10.11 10.55
N TYR A 312 2.40 -11.27 10.12
CA TYR A 312 3.15 -12.11 9.20
C TYR A 312 3.23 -11.44 7.83
N ALA A 313 4.41 -11.34 7.25
CA ALA A 313 4.62 -10.60 6.02
C ALA A 313 4.25 -11.37 4.74
N GLY A 314 3.96 -12.69 4.86
CA GLY A 314 3.53 -13.54 3.77
C GLY A 314 4.55 -14.58 3.32
N ASP A 315 4.06 -15.65 2.65
CA ASP A 315 4.87 -16.77 2.17
C ASP A 315 5.88 -16.34 1.08
N GLU A 316 5.61 -15.25 0.38
CA GLU A 316 6.47 -14.69 -0.66
C GLU A 316 7.85 -14.26 -0.15
N ASN A 317 7.97 -14.00 1.15
CA ASN A 317 9.24 -13.65 1.79
C ASN A 317 10.02 -14.88 2.30
N CYS A 318 9.42 -16.08 2.25
CA CYS A 318 10.02 -17.33 2.71
C CYS A 318 10.80 -18.04 1.59
N THR A 319 11.67 -17.30 0.90
CA THR A 319 12.41 -17.78 -0.27
C THR A 319 13.69 -18.53 0.10
N GLU A 320 14.22 -19.35 -0.83
CA GLU A 320 15.53 -19.96 -0.68
C GLU A 320 16.65 -18.92 -0.55
N GLU A 321 16.53 -17.78 -1.20
CA GLU A 321 17.48 -16.69 -1.11
C GLU A 321 17.51 -16.09 0.30
N ASN A 322 16.35 -15.82 0.87
CA ASN A 322 16.24 -15.31 2.25
C ASN A 322 16.70 -16.35 3.27
N LEU A 323 16.37 -17.62 3.06
CA LEU A 323 16.89 -18.70 3.90
C LEU A 323 18.42 -18.80 3.84
N LYS A 324 18.99 -18.66 2.66
CA LYS A 324 20.45 -18.62 2.48
C LYS A 324 21.05 -17.43 3.21
N TRP A 325 20.45 -16.25 3.09
CA TRP A 325 20.88 -15.07 3.83
C TRP A 325 20.83 -15.28 5.35
N MET A 326 19.79 -15.89 5.91
CA MET A 326 19.73 -16.23 7.33
C MET A 326 20.88 -17.16 7.76
N ASN A 327 21.21 -18.17 6.96
CA ASN A 327 22.35 -19.05 7.20
C ASN A 327 23.72 -18.34 7.06
N GLU A 328 23.80 -17.27 6.26
CA GLU A 328 25.01 -16.44 6.17
C GLU A 328 25.17 -15.55 7.43
N LEU A 329 24.06 -15.07 8.01
CA LEU A 329 24.07 -14.30 9.25
C LEU A 329 24.50 -15.15 10.45
N ASN A 330 24.08 -16.41 10.51
CA ASN A 330 24.49 -17.36 11.55
C ASN A 330 24.75 -18.75 10.94
N PRO A 331 26.00 -19.02 10.48
CA PRO A 331 26.37 -20.27 9.81
C PRO A 331 26.24 -21.53 10.68
N GLU A 332 26.20 -21.39 12.00
CA GLU A 332 26.08 -22.52 12.93
C GLU A 332 24.59 -22.92 13.14
N GLY A 333 23.65 -22.08 12.75
CA GLY A 333 22.22 -22.29 12.97
C GLY A 333 21.64 -23.41 12.13
N ASN A 334 22.21 -23.71 10.95
CA ASN A 334 21.71 -24.75 10.03
C ASN A 334 20.22 -24.64 9.77
N TYR A 335 19.75 -23.43 9.47
CA TYR A 335 18.34 -23.10 9.30
C TYR A 335 17.76 -23.75 8.04
N VAL A 336 16.52 -24.23 8.17
CA VAL A 336 15.75 -24.89 7.09
C VAL A 336 14.47 -24.15 6.75
N GLN A 337 14.09 -23.18 7.58
CA GLN A 337 12.90 -22.32 7.36
C GLN A 337 13.23 -20.88 7.74
N VAL A 338 12.55 -19.93 7.04
CA VAL A 338 12.68 -18.49 7.25
C VAL A 338 11.29 -17.86 7.24
N ALA A 339 11.03 -16.92 8.11
CA ALA A 339 9.79 -16.14 8.12
C ALA A 339 10.10 -14.66 8.37
N GLN A 340 9.32 -13.79 7.73
CA GLN A 340 9.37 -12.35 7.98
C GLN A 340 8.10 -11.91 8.71
N PHE A 341 8.26 -11.09 9.74
CA PHE A 341 7.18 -10.37 10.40
C PHE A 341 7.43 -8.88 10.31
N LEU A 342 6.35 -8.13 10.40
CA LEU A 342 6.35 -6.67 10.43
C LEU A 342 5.64 -6.22 11.70
N SER A 343 6.14 -5.16 12.32
CA SER A 343 5.52 -4.59 13.51
C SER A 343 5.40 -3.08 13.40
N ASP A 344 4.41 -2.56 14.10
CA ASP A 344 4.25 -1.13 14.32
C ASP A 344 4.40 -0.86 15.81
N PHE A 345 5.12 0.21 16.17
CA PHE A 345 5.36 0.59 17.55
C PHE A 345 5.68 2.07 17.68
N HIS A 346 5.39 2.64 18.83
CA HIS A 346 5.70 4.02 19.16
C HIS A 346 6.91 4.12 20.08
N SER A 347 7.79 5.08 19.81
CA SER A 347 8.94 5.37 20.66
C SER A 347 8.55 6.31 21.81
N PRO A 348 9.34 6.35 22.91
CA PRO A 348 9.07 7.21 24.04
C PRO A 348 9.03 8.72 23.66
N LYS A 349 8.25 9.50 24.41
CA LYS A 349 8.18 10.97 24.26
C LYS A 349 9.51 11.65 24.47
N GLU A 350 10.35 11.08 25.33
CA GLU A 350 11.73 11.55 25.55
C GLU A 350 12.68 10.61 24.80
N GLN A 351 13.74 11.16 24.22
CA GLN A 351 14.72 10.36 23.49
C GLN A 351 15.42 9.36 24.41
N ILE A 352 15.21 8.08 24.15
CA ILE A 352 15.87 6.95 24.84
C ILE A 352 16.69 6.15 23.82
N GLY A 353 17.99 6.07 24.05
CA GLY A 353 18.87 5.31 23.15
C GLY A 353 18.97 5.87 21.75
N ALA A 354 18.73 5.02 20.75
CA ALA A 354 18.83 5.36 19.33
C ALA A 354 17.49 5.77 18.69
N TRP A 355 16.37 5.71 19.45
CA TRP A 355 15.06 6.02 18.96
C TRP A 355 14.86 7.54 18.81
N GLU A 356 14.22 7.98 17.73
CA GLU A 356 13.71 9.34 17.66
C GLU A 356 12.55 9.48 18.68
N ALA A 357 12.49 10.60 19.38
CA ALA A 357 11.49 10.82 20.40
C ALA A 357 10.09 10.95 19.80
N ASP A 358 9.08 10.41 20.49
CA ASP A 358 7.64 10.55 20.16
C ASP A 358 7.33 10.19 18.68
N THR A 359 7.90 9.09 18.20
CA THR A 359 7.85 8.69 16.79
C THR A 359 7.20 7.33 16.62
N GLU A 360 6.25 7.25 15.68
CA GLU A 360 5.67 5.97 15.23
C GLU A 360 6.60 5.30 14.23
N TYR A 361 6.97 4.06 14.52
CA TYR A 361 7.71 3.18 13.64
C TYR A 361 6.74 2.14 13.08
N THR A 362 6.63 2.06 11.76
CA THR A 362 5.72 1.13 11.08
C THR A 362 6.48 0.22 10.15
N ASP A 363 5.93 -0.97 9.93
CA ASP A 363 6.54 -1.99 9.06
C ASP A 363 7.99 -2.33 9.46
N TRP A 364 8.30 -2.23 10.74
CA TRP A 364 9.60 -2.66 11.26
C TRP A 364 9.76 -4.15 11.04
N GLN A 365 10.77 -4.53 10.29
CA GLN A 365 11.00 -5.89 9.85
C GLN A 365 11.67 -6.73 10.93
N TRP A 366 11.19 -7.97 11.07
CA TRP A 366 11.77 -9.02 11.88
C TRP A 366 12.02 -10.22 10.97
N TRP A 367 13.27 -10.65 10.89
CA TRP A 367 13.63 -11.82 10.14
C TRP A 367 13.99 -12.95 11.09
N LEU A 368 13.21 -14.03 11.00
CA LEU A 368 13.32 -15.20 11.83
C LEU A 368 13.71 -16.40 10.99
N ALA A 369 14.47 -17.30 11.59
CA ALA A 369 14.73 -18.60 11.01
C ALA A 369 14.66 -19.69 12.08
N ARG A 370 14.46 -20.94 11.65
CA ARG A 370 14.54 -22.10 12.53
C ARG A 370 15.24 -23.28 11.87
N SER A 371 15.97 -24.07 12.67
CA SER A 371 16.54 -25.34 12.25
C SER A 371 15.49 -26.46 12.26
N ALA A 372 15.84 -27.65 11.72
CA ALA A 372 14.89 -28.76 11.60
C ALA A 372 14.31 -29.22 12.95
N ASP A 373 15.08 -29.17 14.01
CA ASP A 373 14.69 -29.62 15.36
C ASP A 373 14.62 -28.45 16.37
N GLY A 374 14.77 -27.18 15.90
CA GLY A 374 14.83 -25.98 16.75
C GLY A 374 13.54 -25.14 16.72
N GLY A 375 13.46 -24.21 17.67
CA GLY A 375 12.46 -23.14 17.66
C GLY A 375 12.82 -22.00 16.72
N TRP A 376 11.92 -21.02 16.61
CA TRP A 376 12.20 -19.77 15.91
C TRP A 376 13.25 -18.94 16.65
N GLU A 377 14.12 -18.28 15.90
CA GLU A 377 15.12 -17.34 16.38
C GLU A 377 15.05 -16.06 15.53
N VAL A 378 15.06 -14.89 16.17
CA VAL A 378 15.22 -13.61 15.45
C VAL A 378 16.70 -13.43 15.11
N LEU A 379 17.01 -13.31 13.82
CA LEU A 379 18.40 -13.14 13.36
C LEU A 379 18.73 -11.68 13.04
N THR A 380 17.76 -10.92 12.57
CA THR A 380 17.95 -9.50 12.31
C THR A 380 16.60 -8.76 12.31
N TRP A 381 16.66 -7.47 12.51
CA TRP A 381 15.50 -6.56 12.49
C TRP A 381 15.92 -5.17 12.04
N GLY A 382 14.94 -4.37 11.63
CA GLY A 382 15.16 -2.99 11.21
C GLY A 382 14.38 -2.63 9.94
N TYR A 383 14.72 -1.49 9.39
CA TYR A 383 14.35 -1.15 8.03
C TYR A 383 15.38 -1.75 7.07
N GLY A 384 14.90 -2.48 6.04
CA GLY A 384 15.71 -3.08 4.99
C GLY A 384 16.07 -2.07 3.91
#